data_035137ceff053408a18342c06f0e8bdc
#
_entry.id   035137ceff053408a18342c06f0e8bdc
#
_cell.length_a   1.000
_cell.length_b   1.000
_cell.length_c   1.000
_cell.angle_alpha   90.00
_cell.angle_beta   90.00
_cell.angle_gamma   90.00
#
_symmetry.space_group_name_H-M   'P 1'
#
loop_
_entity.id
_entity.type
_entity.pdbx_description
1 polymer ?
#
loop_
_entity_poly.entity_id
_entity_poly.type
_entity_poly.pdbx_seq_one_letter_code
_entity_poly.pdbx_strand_id
1 'polypeptide(L)'
;LRLQLTVLANFSDHENPAVTRILFSPNDMLARGFVKDLMRENNLIVREDAMGNIFGRWEGSNQAGGVVLTGSHCDAIPLAGMYDGTLGVIGAIEAVAALQRSVSCCYCYRYLNARPLALMYCCTARFRVLPFTLSLIHPSAVHTLPPGAPIQVANEVGYGAATTREMLDAVRMAEGDVAYFVELHIEQGPLLEREGVDIGVVTAIAAPAALEVKFSGDGGHAGGQLMPDRNDAGLAGAELALAVERHVLGTGSTDTVGTTGTFEIAPGAVNSVPRDARLAIDIRDIDGPRRDGVVSAVLESAEEIAKRRKVRLVSRIVNQDPPAGSHADIVEAVAASARDLGLSTMRMVSRAYHDSLFMARVAPMGMIFIPCKNGWSHRPDEFSKPEDIANGVRVLALTLARLSEGSWPRDEL
;
A
#
# COMPACT_ATOMS: atom_id res chain seq x y z
N LEU A 1 9.30 -7.61 -18.17
CA LEU A 1 8.34 -7.31 -17.09
C LEU A 1 7.63 -8.57 -16.57
N ARG A 2 6.77 -9.28 -17.35
CA ARG A 2 6.02 -10.46 -16.87
C ARG A 2 6.96 -11.57 -16.38
N LEU A 3 8.02 -11.87 -17.11
CA LEU A 3 9.01 -12.85 -16.70
C LEU A 3 9.66 -12.47 -15.35
N GLN A 4 9.99 -11.22 -15.16
CA GLN A 4 10.60 -10.73 -13.92
C GLN A 4 9.64 -10.82 -12.73
N LEU A 5 8.33 -10.50 -12.92
CA LEU A 5 7.30 -10.72 -11.91
C LEU A 5 7.18 -12.20 -11.54
N THR A 6 7.18 -13.09 -12.55
CA THR A 6 7.15 -14.54 -12.31
C THR A 6 8.38 -15.04 -11.57
N VAL A 7 9.59 -14.55 -11.92
CA VAL A 7 10.82 -14.91 -11.21
C VAL A 7 10.77 -14.40 -9.77
N LEU A 8 10.31 -13.17 -9.55
CA LEU A 8 10.17 -12.59 -8.22
C LEU A 8 9.16 -13.38 -7.36
N ALA A 9 8.08 -13.87 -7.96
CA ALA A 9 7.08 -14.69 -7.28
C ALA A 9 7.62 -16.05 -6.82
N ASN A 10 8.67 -16.59 -7.46
CA ASN A 10 9.30 -17.85 -7.05
C ASN A 10 10.06 -17.75 -5.72
N PHE A 11 10.45 -16.55 -5.29
CA PHE A 11 11.00 -16.34 -3.94
C PHE A 11 9.84 -16.32 -2.93
N SER A 12 9.36 -17.49 -2.53
CA SER A 12 8.17 -17.68 -1.71
C SER A 12 8.32 -18.92 -0.82
N ASP A 13 7.67 -18.88 0.35
CA ASP A 13 7.57 -20.05 1.26
C ASP A 13 6.50 -21.05 0.79
N HIS A 14 5.73 -20.72 -0.25
CA HIS A 14 4.73 -21.56 -0.87
C HIS A 14 4.95 -21.72 -2.37
N GLU A 15 4.45 -22.81 -2.94
CA GLU A 15 4.46 -23.02 -4.39
C GLU A 15 3.48 -22.08 -5.11
N ASN A 16 3.84 -21.66 -6.33
CA ASN A 16 2.97 -20.87 -7.18
C ASN A 16 1.61 -21.57 -7.40
N PRO A 17 0.50 -20.80 -7.44
CA PRO A 17 0.42 -19.34 -7.57
C PRO A 17 0.47 -18.56 -6.24
N ALA A 18 0.54 -19.23 -5.09
CA ALA A 18 0.60 -18.56 -3.79
C ALA A 18 1.99 -17.94 -3.55
N VAL A 19 2.02 -16.70 -3.10
CA VAL A 19 3.26 -16.02 -2.66
C VAL A 19 3.16 -15.73 -1.18
N THR A 20 4.18 -16.19 -0.45
CA THR A 20 4.41 -15.82 0.95
C THR A 20 5.85 -15.37 1.07
N ARG A 21 6.07 -14.10 1.30
CA ARG A 21 7.42 -13.52 1.43
C ARG A 21 7.43 -12.50 2.55
N ILE A 22 7.57 -13.03 3.75
CA ILE A 22 7.57 -12.20 4.96
C ILE A 22 8.85 -11.35 4.99
N LEU A 23 8.70 -10.09 5.33
CA LEU A 23 9.78 -9.13 5.43
C LEU A 23 10.99 -9.72 6.20
N PHE A 24 12.18 -9.60 5.63
CA PHE A 24 13.45 -10.13 6.14
C PHE A 24 13.55 -11.65 6.26
N SER A 25 12.56 -12.41 5.77
CA SER A 25 12.71 -13.87 5.62
C SER A 25 13.81 -14.22 4.61
N PRO A 26 14.32 -15.46 4.60
CA PRO A 26 15.30 -15.88 3.59
C PRO A 26 14.83 -15.63 2.15
N ASN A 27 13.55 -15.88 1.85
CA ASN A 27 12.98 -15.61 0.53
C ASN A 27 12.86 -14.12 0.22
N ASP A 28 12.58 -13.27 1.21
CA ASP A 28 12.62 -11.81 1.03
C ASP A 28 14.05 -11.36 0.71
N MET A 29 15.05 -11.88 1.41
CA MET A 29 16.45 -11.54 1.14
C MET A 29 16.90 -11.93 -0.28
N LEU A 30 16.44 -13.08 -0.80
CA LEU A 30 16.67 -13.49 -2.18
C LEU A 30 15.95 -12.57 -3.18
N ALA A 31 14.70 -12.25 -2.93
CA ALA A 31 13.89 -11.32 -3.73
C ALA A 31 14.55 -9.94 -3.81
N ARG A 32 15.03 -9.41 -2.69
CA ARG A 32 15.77 -8.14 -2.59
C ARG A 32 17.07 -8.18 -3.39
N GLY A 33 17.79 -9.31 -3.34
CA GLY A 33 18.96 -9.56 -4.19
C GLY A 33 18.63 -9.44 -5.67
N PHE A 34 17.60 -10.14 -6.11
CA PHE A 34 17.11 -10.09 -7.49
C PHE A 34 16.70 -8.68 -7.94
N VAL A 35 15.97 -7.93 -7.11
CA VAL A 35 15.60 -6.54 -7.42
C VAL A 35 16.84 -5.65 -7.57
N LYS A 36 17.84 -5.78 -6.67
CA LYS A 36 19.09 -5.03 -6.76
C LYS A 36 19.86 -5.34 -8.05
N ASP A 37 19.85 -6.59 -8.48
CA ASP A 37 20.53 -7.00 -9.71
C ASP A 37 19.78 -6.46 -10.95
N LEU A 38 18.45 -6.51 -10.99
CA LEU A 38 17.67 -5.87 -12.04
C LEU A 38 17.93 -4.35 -12.13
N MET A 39 18.05 -3.67 -11.00
CA MET A 39 18.40 -2.25 -10.98
C MET A 39 19.78 -2.00 -11.59
N ARG A 40 20.80 -2.82 -11.24
CA ARG A 40 22.16 -2.72 -11.80
C ARG A 40 22.20 -3.02 -13.30
N GLU A 41 21.48 -4.05 -13.75
CA GLU A 41 21.34 -4.38 -15.18
C GLU A 41 20.74 -3.24 -15.99
N ASN A 42 19.91 -2.41 -15.37
CA ASN A 42 19.34 -1.20 -15.95
C ASN A 42 20.15 0.07 -15.63
N ASN A 43 21.44 -0.05 -15.32
CA ASN A 43 22.37 1.05 -15.07
C ASN A 43 21.95 2.02 -13.97
N LEU A 44 21.26 1.53 -12.93
CA LEU A 44 20.90 2.33 -11.78
C LEU A 44 21.99 2.23 -10.70
N ILE A 45 22.28 3.34 -10.04
CA ILE A 45 23.14 3.37 -8.87
C ILE A 45 22.34 2.83 -7.69
N VAL A 46 22.72 1.64 -7.20
CA VAL A 46 21.99 0.95 -6.14
C VAL A 46 22.59 1.27 -4.77
N ARG A 47 21.75 1.69 -3.84
CA ARG A 47 22.07 1.79 -2.41
C ARG A 47 20.99 1.12 -1.58
N GLU A 48 21.32 0.78 -0.37
CA GLU A 48 20.41 0.26 0.64
C GLU A 48 20.62 1.03 1.95
N ASP A 49 19.56 1.34 2.66
CA ASP A 49 19.65 2.05 3.94
C ASP A 49 19.64 1.08 5.13
N ALA A 50 19.79 1.61 6.34
CA ALA A 50 19.85 0.82 7.57
C ALA A 50 18.53 0.11 7.93
N MET A 51 17.39 0.53 7.34
CA MET A 51 16.10 -0.15 7.47
C MET A 51 15.86 -1.19 6.38
N GLY A 52 16.80 -1.32 5.44
CA GLY A 52 16.71 -2.22 4.31
C GLY A 52 15.92 -1.66 3.13
N ASN A 53 15.62 -0.37 3.07
CA ASN A 53 15.03 0.22 1.87
C ASN A 53 16.06 0.21 0.74
N ILE A 54 15.65 -0.27 -0.45
CA ILE A 54 16.50 -0.37 -1.63
C ILE A 54 16.20 0.78 -2.57
N PHE A 55 17.24 1.45 -3.01
CA PHE A 55 17.16 2.62 -3.87
C PHE A 55 17.96 2.40 -5.15
N GLY A 56 17.33 2.56 -6.30
CA GLY A 56 17.99 2.60 -7.59
C GLY A 56 17.93 4.02 -8.17
N ARG A 57 19.06 4.66 -8.39
CA ARG A 57 19.14 6.03 -8.86
C ARG A 57 19.61 6.14 -10.30
N TRP A 58 18.85 6.86 -11.11
CA TRP A 58 19.27 7.34 -12.42
C TRP A 58 19.54 8.86 -12.33
N GLU A 59 20.78 9.25 -12.63
CA GLU A 59 21.18 10.66 -12.51
C GLU A 59 20.52 11.51 -13.58
N GLY A 60 19.94 12.63 -13.13
CA GLY A 60 19.40 13.67 -13.99
C GLY A 60 20.43 14.76 -14.31
N SER A 61 20.20 15.52 -15.38
CA SER A 61 21.04 16.65 -15.77
C SER A 61 20.89 17.88 -14.85
N ASN A 62 19.81 17.98 -14.07
CA ASN A 62 19.57 19.06 -13.13
C ASN A 62 19.43 18.50 -11.71
N GLN A 63 20.40 18.84 -10.85
CA GLN A 63 20.45 18.36 -9.47
C GLN A 63 19.90 19.38 -8.44
N ALA A 64 19.48 20.58 -8.89
CA ALA A 64 18.91 21.59 -8.01
C ALA A 64 17.39 21.46 -7.91
N GLY A 65 16.86 20.87 -6.87
CA GLY A 65 15.43 20.62 -6.59
C GLY A 65 15.14 19.12 -6.53
N GLY A 66 14.28 18.69 -5.68
CA GLY A 66 14.05 17.30 -5.28
C GLY A 66 13.87 16.27 -6.41
N VAL A 67 13.86 15.03 -6.02
CA VAL A 67 13.83 13.86 -6.88
C VAL A 67 12.41 13.49 -7.23
N VAL A 68 12.13 13.08 -8.47
CA VAL A 68 10.91 12.37 -8.81
C VAL A 68 11.10 10.89 -8.47
N LEU A 69 10.28 10.40 -7.57
CA LEU A 69 10.39 9.09 -6.94
C LEU A 69 9.26 8.17 -7.37
N THR A 70 9.56 6.89 -7.57
CA THR A 70 8.57 5.84 -7.81
C THR A 70 8.98 4.55 -7.15
N GLY A 71 8.03 3.71 -6.77
CA GLY A 71 8.29 2.42 -6.15
C GLY A 71 7.08 1.87 -5.43
N SER A 72 7.26 0.76 -4.73
CA SER A 72 6.31 0.04 -3.92
C SER A 72 7.05 -1.00 -3.07
N HIS A 73 6.33 -1.96 -2.44
CA HIS A 73 6.92 -2.98 -1.59
C HIS A 73 7.24 -4.30 -2.32
N CYS A 74 8.21 -5.06 -1.78
CA CYS A 74 8.59 -6.38 -2.28
C CYS A 74 8.03 -7.54 -1.44
N ASP A 75 7.76 -7.31 -0.15
CA ASP A 75 7.22 -8.34 0.74
C ASP A 75 5.79 -8.74 0.33
N ALA A 76 5.38 -9.92 0.78
CA ALA A 76 4.04 -10.45 0.54
C ALA A 76 3.52 -11.15 1.79
N ILE A 77 2.29 -10.86 2.16
CA ILE A 77 1.60 -11.54 3.27
C ILE A 77 1.40 -13.03 2.97
N PRO A 78 1.11 -13.87 3.98
CA PRO A 78 0.86 -15.29 3.75
C PRO A 78 -0.23 -15.55 2.72
N LEU A 79 0.08 -16.42 1.74
CA LEU A 79 -0.84 -16.86 0.67
C LEU A 79 -1.38 -15.73 -0.21
N ALA A 80 -0.60 -14.68 -0.40
CA ALA A 80 -0.92 -13.58 -1.32
C ALA A 80 -0.77 -13.96 -2.79
N GLY A 81 -1.04 -13.01 -3.67
CA GLY A 81 -0.75 -13.09 -5.10
C GLY A 81 0.64 -12.59 -5.45
N MET A 82 0.91 -12.48 -6.75
CA MET A 82 2.23 -12.14 -7.27
C MET A 82 2.38 -10.69 -7.74
N TYR A 83 1.33 -9.88 -7.65
CA TYR A 83 1.31 -8.52 -8.21
C TYR A 83 1.25 -7.44 -7.14
N ASP A 84 0.69 -7.74 -5.98
CA ASP A 84 0.57 -6.82 -4.85
C ASP A 84 1.94 -6.28 -4.46
N GLY A 85 2.15 -4.96 -4.56
CA GLY A 85 3.41 -4.26 -4.37
C GLY A 85 4.46 -4.51 -5.45
N THR A 86 4.71 -5.77 -5.78
CA THR A 86 5.76 -6.18 -6.72
C THR A 86 5.58 -5.61 -8.13
N LEU A 87 4.33 -5.38 -8.56
CA LEU A 87 4.03 -4.69 -9.81
C LEU A 87 4.64 -3.27 -9.80
N GLY A 88 4.48 -2.52 -8.72
CA GLY A 88 5.04 -1.18 -8.59
C GLY A 88 6.56 -1.19 -8.60
N VAL A 89 7.18 -2.18 -7.98
CA VAL A 89 8.64 -2.35 -7.97
C VAL A 89 9.20 -2.64 -9.37
N ILE A 90 8.74 -3.71 -10.00
CA ILE A 90 9.22 -4.12 -11.33
C ILE A 90 8.78 -3.12 -12.39
N GLY A 91 7.55 -2.59 -12.27
CA GLY A 91 7.02 -1.56 -13.16
C GLY A 91 7.83 -0.27 -13.13
N ALA A 92 8.31 0.16 -11.95
CA ALA A 92 9.19 1.31 -11.82
C ALA A 92 10.53 1.10 -12.55
N ILE A 93 11.18 -0.05 -12.37
CA ILE A 93 12.44 -0.38 -13.06
C ILE A 93 12.23 -0.37 -14.57
N GLU A 94 11.17 -0.99 -15.07
CA GLU A 94 10.84 -1.03 -16.50
C GLU A 94 10.48 0.35 -17.07
N ALA A 95 9.76 1.17 -16.32
CA ALA A 95 9.42 2.54 -16.73
C ALA A 95 10.70 3.37 -16.93
N VAL A 96 11.64 3.31 -16.00
CA VAL A 96 12.92 4.02 -16.11
C VAL A 96 13.78 3.45 -17.24
N ALA A 97 13.86 2.13 -17.38
CA ALA A 97 14.56 1.51 -18.49
C ALA A 97 13.99 1.93 -19.86
N ALA A 98 12.66 2.09 -19.95
CA ALA A 98 12.00 2.61 -21.17
C ALA A 98 12.40 4.07 -21.45
N LEU A 99 12.44 4.91 -20.41
CA LEU A 99 12.88 6.30 -20.53
C LEU A 99 14.35 6.40 -20.94
N GLN A 100 15.25 5.59 -20.37
CA GLN A 100 16.65 5.54 -20.75
C GLN A 100 16.85 5.17 -22.23
N ARG A 101 16.12 4.14 -22.72
CA ARG A 101 16.14 3.74 -24.12
C ARG A 101 15.62 4.86 -25.05
N SER A 102 14.57 5.58 -24.63
CA SER A 102 14.01 6.68 -25.40
C SER A 102 14.97 7.86 -25.55
N VAL A 103 15.67 8.22 -24.48
CA VAL A 103 16.72 9.25 -24.50
C VAL A 103 17.88 8.87 -25.40
N SER A 104 18.35 7.62 -25.32
CA SER A 104 19.42 7.10 -26.18
C SER A 104 19.04 7.08 -27.66
N CYS A 105 17.77 6.73 -27.98
CA CYS A 105 17.26 6.72 -29.34
C CYS A 105 17.14 8.13 -29.95
N CYS A 106 16.74 9.13 -29.16
CA CYS A 106 16.68 10.53 -29.62
C CYS A 106 18.08 11.06 -29.97
N TYR A 107 19.13 10.63 -29.28
CA TYR A 107 20.52 11.00 -29.60
C TYR A 107 20.98 10.43 -30.97
N CYS A 108 20.62 9.18 -31.28
CA CYS A 108 20.84 8.56 -32.58
C CYS A 108 20.00 9.19 -33.69
N TYR A 109 18.77 9.60 -33.42
CA TYR A 109 17.85 10.19 -34.38
C TYR A 109 18.28 11.59 -34.86
N ARG A 110 18.93 12.38 -33.99
CA ARG A 110 19.50 13.70 -34.37
C ARG A 110 20.59 13.60 -35.46
N TYR A 111 21.26 12.46 -35.56
CA TYR A 111 22.31 12.24 -36.56
C TYR A 111 21.80 11.63 -37.87
N LEU A 112 20.57 11.13 -37.94
CA LEU A 112 20.10 10.35 -39.10
C LEU A 112 19.08 11.06 -40.00
N ASN A 113 18.72 12.32 -39.79
CA ASN A 113 17.83 13.14 -40.65
C ASN A 113 16.53 12.44 -41.13
N ALA A 114 15.94 11.56 -40.35
CA ALA A 114 14.71 10.82 -40.70
C ALA A 114 13.44 11.52 -40.22
N ARG A 115 12.44 11.61 -41.07
CA ARG A 115 11.13 12.22 -40.76
C ARG A 115 10.34 11.47 -39.71
N PRO A 116 9.57 12.16 -38.84
CA PRO A 116 8.94 11.56 -37.72
C PRO A 116 7.67 10.78 -38.05
N LEU A 117 7.53 9.56 -37.58
CA LEU A 117 6.26 8.90 -37.39
C LEU A 117 6.05 8.74 -35.85
N ALA A 118 5.10 9.53 -35.36
CA ALA A 118 4.28 9.34 -34.17
C ALA A 118 4.94 8.88 -32.85
N LEU A 119 5.98 9.57 -32.38
CA LEU A 119 6.40 9.57 -30.98
C LEU A 119 7.16 10.87 -30.69
N MET A 120 6.49 11.98 -30.95
CA MET A 120 7.06 13.31 -30.81
C MET A 120 6.72 13.91 -29.44
N TYR A 121 7.45 13.51 -28.39
CA TYR A 121 7.68 14.34 -27.22
C TYR A 121 8.97 13.92 -26.54
N CYS A 122 10.09 14.16 -27.18
CA CYS A 122 11.37 13.94 -26.54
C CYS A 122 12.47 14.76 -27.22
N CYS A 123 12.52 16.05 -27.02
CA CYS A 123 13.64 16.79 -27.57
C CYS A 123 14.30 17.86 -26.68
N THR A 124 13.91 18.02 -25.43
CA THR A 124 14.64 18.96 -24.53
C THR A 124 14.55 18.62 -23.04
N ALA A 125 14.11 17.43 -22.69
CA ALA A 125 13.88 17.08 -21.29
C ALA A 125 15.16 16.84 -20.52
N ARG A 126 15.37 17.61 -19.49
CA ARG A 126 16.39 17.40 -18.46
C ARG A 126 15.78 16.48 -17.41
N PHE A 127 15.86 15.17 -17.62
CA PHE A 127 15.23 14.18 -16.72
C PHE A 127 15.88 14.19 -15.34
N ARG A 128 15.03 14.28 -14.31
CA ARG A 128 15.36 14.03 -12.92
C ARG A 128 14.56 12.85 -12.39
N VAL A 129 14.63 11.74 -13.07
CA VAL A 129 13.91 10.55 -12.61
C VAL A 129 14.83 9.70 -11.76
N LEU A 130 14.45 9.47 -10.55
CA LEU A 130 15.07 8.47 -9.70
C LEU A 130 14.07 7.34 -9.49
N PRO A 131 14.31 6.15 -9.99
CA PRO A 131 13.53 5.00 -9.57
C PRO A 131 13.93 4.59 -8.17
N PHE A 132 12.92 4.34 -7.39
CA PHE A 132 13.05 3.93 -6.02
C PHE A 132 12.24 2.66 -5.83
N THR A 133 12.84 1.68 -5.22
CA THR A 133 12.10 0.60 -4.61
C THR A 133 12.15 0.87 -3.12
N LEU A 134 11.10 1.46 -2.58
CA LEU A 134 10.94 1.61 -1.15
C LEU A 134 10.26 0.36 -0.63
N SER A 135 11.01 -0.56 -0.07
CA SER A 135 10.43 -1.61 0.76
C SER A 135 10.09 -0.99 2.12
N LEU A 136 9.01 -0.22 2.16
CA LEU A 136 8.44 0.18 3.45
C LEU A 136 7.91 -1.09 4.12
N ILE A 137 8.06 -1.16 5.44
CA ILE A 137 7.45 -2.22 6.24
C ILE A 137 5.94 -2.08 6.06
N HIS A 138 5.35 -2.91 5.21
CA HIS A 138 3.90 -2.90 5.02
C HIS A 138 3.25 -3.28 6.35
N PRO A 139 2.30 -2.49 6.88
CA PRO A 139 1.70 -2.73 8.19
C PRO A 139 1.09 -4.13 8.34
N SER A 140 0.62 -4.75 7.27
CA SER A 140 0.08 -6.10 7.30
C SER A 140 1.13 -7.17 7.61
N ALA A 141 2.40 -6.98 7.21
CA ALA A 141 3.49 -7.88 7.59
C ALA A 141 3.85 -7.75 9.09
N VAL A 142 3.68 -6.56 9.66
CA VAL A 142 3.91 -6.30 11.09
C VAL A 142 2.82 -6.91 11.97
N HIS A 143 1.58 -7.01 11.49
CA HIS A 143 0.45 -7.56 12.26
C HIS A 143 0.53 -9.06 12.49
N THR A 144 1.29 -9.80 11.69
CA THR A 144 1.49 -11.26 11.85
C THR A 144 2.64 -11.61 12.78
N LEU A 145 3.46 -10.64 13.18
CA LEU A 145 4.62 -10.85 14.06
C LEU A 145 4.36 -10.28 15.47
N PRO A 146 4.94 -10.88 16.52
CA PRO A 146 4.88 -10.30 17.86
C PRO A 146 5.46 -8.90 17.89
N PRO A 147 5.01 -8.00 18.79
CA PRO A 147 5.60 -6.67 18.95
C PRO A 147 7.12 -6.75 19.12
N GLY A 148 7.88 -6.04 18.28
CA GLY A 148 9.34 -6.07 18.26
C GLY A 148 9.99 -7.13 17.38
N ALA A 149 9.24 -8.12 16.89
CA ALA A 149 9.77 -9.18 16.03
C ALA A 149 10.39 -8.66 14.72
N PRO A 150 9.86 -7.64 14.03
CA PRO A 150 10.51 -7.11 12.82
C PRO A 150 11.93 -6.59 13.08
N ILE A 151 12.15 -5.92 14.22
CA ILE A 151 13.47 -5.42 14.60
C ILE A 151 14.41 -6.58 14.96
N GLN A 152 13.89 -7.60 15.64
CA GLN A 152 14.67 -8.78 16.01
C GLN A 152 15.09 -9.60 14.76
N VAL A 153 14.17 -9.81 13.83
CA VAL A 153 14.46 -10.48 12.55
C VAL A 153 15.42 -9.65 11.70
N ALA A 154 15.23 -8.33 11.63
CA ALA A 154 16.17 -7.44 10.95
C ALA A 154 17.58 -7.56 11.54
N ASN A 155 17.71 -7.66 12.85
CA ASN A 155 19.00 -7.88 13.52
C ASN A 155 19.66 -9.20 13.12
N GLU A 156 18.89 -10.27 13.03
CA GLU A 156 19.39 -11.61 12.67
C GLU A 156 19.89 -11.69 11.22
N VAL A 157 19.31 -10.92 10.31
CA VAL A 157 19.72 -10.87 8.89
C VAL A 157 20.69 -9.73 8.55
N GLY A 158 21.20 -9.01 9.54
CA GLY A 158 22.23 -8.00 9.36
C GLY A 158 21.74 -6.56 9.16
N TYR A 159 20.43 -6.30 9.23
CA TYR A 159 19.86 -4.94 9.25
C TYR A 159 19.72 -4.37 10.66
N GLY A 160 20.21 -5.07 11.63
CA GLY A 160 20.04 -4.79 13.06
C GLY A 160 20.76 -3.58 13.61
N ALA A 161 21.45 -2.86 12.76
CA ALA A 161 22.04 -1.60 13.14
C ALA A 161 20.97 -0.48 13.34
N ALA A 162 19.76 -0.62 12.79
CA ALA A 162 18.67 0.35 12.88
C ALA A 162 17.90 0.33 14.22
N THR A 163 18.53 -0.12 15.30
CA THR A 163 17.88 -0.18 16.61
C THR A 163 18.06 1.11 17.43
N THR A 164 18.91 2.01 16.99
CA THR A 164 19.10 3.29 17.66
C THR A 164 18.32 4.41 16.99
N ARG A 165 17.97 5.43 17.78
CA ARG A 165 17.28 6.61 17.26
C ARG A 165 18.09 7.33 16.17
N GLU A 166 19.41 7.39 16.33
CA GLU A 166 20.33 8.01 15.38
C GLU A 166 20.27 7.32 14.01
N MET A 167 20.11 6.01 13.98
CA MET A 167 20.00 5.23 12.73
C MET A 167 18.64 5.41 12.07
N LEU A 168 17.56 5.48 12.84
CA LEU A 168 16.23 5.82 12.33
C LEU A 168 16.20 7.25 11.77
N ASP A 169 16.87 8.19 12.45
CA ASP A 169 16.97 9.57 11.98
C ASP A 169 17.84 9.67 10.71
N ALA A 170 18.87 8.83 10.55
CA ALA A 170 19.72 8.81 9.36
C ALA A 170 19.02 8.27 8.08
N VAL A 171 17.95 7.50 8.20
CA VAL A 171 17.15 7.02 7.05
C VAL A 171 15.99 7.95 6.72
N ARG A 172 15.74 8.95 7.54
CA ARG A 172 14.65 9.90 7.34
C ARG A 172 14.93 10.79 6.13
N MET A 173 13.97 10.87 5.22
CA MET A 173 14.01 11.83 4.12
C MET A 173 13.70 13.23 4.64
N ALA A 174 14.48 14.21 4.23
CA ALA A 174 14.21 15.61 4.56
C ALA A 174 13.13 16.18 3.63
N GLU A 175 12.45 17.23 4.11
CA GLU A 175 11.53 18.00 3.28
C GLU A 175 12.28 18.60 2.09
N GLY A 176 11.76 18.39 0.88
CA GLY A 176 12.37 18.86 -0.37
C GLY A 176 13.34 17.87 -1.03
N ASP A 177 13.76 16.78 -0.36
CA ASP A 177 14.56 15.73 -1.01
C ASP A 177 13.78 15.05 -2.14
N VAL A 178 12.47 14.87 -1.96
CA VAL A 178 11.55 14.29 -2.93
C VAL A 178 10.60 15.35 -3.44
N ALA A 179 10.63 15.61 -4.75
CA ALA A 179 9.72 16.55 -5.40
C ALA A 179 8.32 15.95 -5.59
N TYR A 180 8.27 14.70 -6.05
CA TYR A 180 7.05 13.92 -6.29
C TYR A 180 7.29 12.44 -6.04
N PHE A 181 6.26 11.75 -5.54
CA PHE A 181 6.22 10.29 -5.44
C PHE A 181 5.03 9.73 -6.21
N VAL A 182 5.28 8.75 -7.09
CA VAL A 182 4.23 8.09 -7.87
C VAL A 182 4.33 6.58 -7.71
N GLU A 183 3.27 5.93 -7.27
CA GLU A 183 3.18 4.48 -7.13
C GLU A 183 2.27 3.86 -8.20
N LEU A 184 2.74 2.82 -8.88
CA LEU A 184 1.92 1.97 -9.74
C LEU A 184 1.48 0.75 -8.94
N HIS A 185 0.17 0.45 -8.96
CA HIS A 185 -0.35 -0.69 -8.21
C HIS A 185 -1.54 -1.34 -8.94
N ILE A 186 -1.88 -2.57 -8.60
CA ILE A 186 -3.17 -3.15 -8.96
C ILE A 186 -4.28 -2.48 -8.14
N GLU A 187 -5.49 -2.38 -8.67
CA GLU A 187 -6.61 -1.71 -7.97
C GLU A 187 -6.96 -2.36 -6.63
N GLN A 188 -6.77 -3.67 -6.48
CA GLN A 188 -7.27 -4.45 -5.35
C GLN A 188 -8.79 -4.29 -5.14
N GLY A 189 -9.48 -3.96 -6.21
CA GLY A 189 -10.90 -3.70 -6.30
C GLY A 189 -11.43 -4.04 -7.69
N PRO A 190 -12.76 -4.16 -7.88
CA PRO A 190 -13.35 -4.65 -9.12
C PRO A 190 -13.79 -3.54 -10.09
N LEU A 191 -13.56 -2.26 -9.77
CA LEU A 191 -14.22 -1.16 -10.49
C LEU A 191 -13.67 -1.01 -11.90
N LEU A 192 -12.35 -0.99 -12.07
CA LEU A 192 -11.73 -0.80 -13.39
C LEU A 192 -12.09 -1.95 -14.35
N GLU A 193 -12.02 -3.20 -13.86
CA GLU A 193 -12.39 -4.35 -14.68
C GLU A 193 -13.89 -4.32 -15.06
N ARG A 194 -14.76 -4.02 -14.10
CA ARG A 194 -16.21 -4.00 -14.30
C ARG A 194 -16.64 -2.91 -15.27
N GLU A 195 -16.04 -1.74 -15.20
CA GLU A 195 -16.38 -0.59 -16.05
C GLU A 195 -15.57 -0.58 -17.36
N GLY A 196 -14.64 -1.55 -17.54
CA GLY A 196 -13.79 -1.64 -18.72
C GLY A 196 -12.85 -0.45 -18.91
N VAL A 197 -12.32 0.09 -17.80
CA VAL A 197 -11.44 1.26 -17.77
C VAL A 197 -9.99 0.80 -17.61
N ASP A 198 -9.08 1.37 -18.42
CA ASP A 198 -7.68 0.94 -18.47
C ASP A 198 -6.87 1.41 -17.27
N ILE A 199 -7.10 2.64 -16.79
CA ILE A 199 -6.27 3.30 -15.77
C ILE A 199 -7.13 3.97 -14.70
N GLY A 200 -6.84 3.64 -13.44
CA GLY A 200 -7.35 4.36 -12.27
C GLY A 200 -6.41 5.49 -11.88
N VAL A 201 -6.93 6.72 -11.86
CA VAL A 201 -6.23 7.90 -11.35
C VAL A 201 -6.65 8.08 -9.90
N VAL A 202 -5.80 7.70 -8.96
CA VAL A 202 -6.14 7.73 -7.54
C VAL A 202 -6.13 9.17 -7.02
N THR A 203 -7.21 9.58 -6.38
CA THR A 203 -7.38 10.94 -5.85
C THR A 203 -7.19 11.01 -4.34
N ALA A 204 -7.40 9.91 -3.64
CA ALA A 204 -7.19 9.81 -2.20
C ALA A 204 -6.94 8.36 -1.77
N ILE A 205 -6.25 8.18 -0.66
CA ILE A 205 -6.02 6.88 -0.01
C ILE A 205 -6.67 6.93 1.36
N ALA A 206 -7.57 5.98 1.62
CA ALA A 206 -8.18 5.79 2.94
C ALA A 206 -7.13 5.27 3.93
N ALA A 207 -7.18 5.78 5.15
CA ALA A 207 -6.31 5.30 6.21
C ALA A 207 -7.08 4.53 7.28
N PRO A 208 -6.52 3.41 7.78
CA PRO A 208 -7.13 2.64 8.84
C PRO A 208 -6.95 3.30 10.21
N ALA A 209 -7.93 3.07 11.07
CA ALA A 209 -7.77 3.05 12.51
C ALA A 209 -8.00 1.61 12.99
N ALA A 210 -6.99 1.00 13.59
CA ALA A 210 -7.09 -0.34 14.12
C ALA A 210 -7.31 -0.30 15.65
N LEU A 211 -8.34 -1.01 16.10
CA LEU A 211 -8.73 -1.08 17.50
C LEU A 211 -8.59 -2.52 18.00
N GLU A 212 -8.11 -2.67 19.20
CA GLU A 212 -8.27 -3.91 19.98
C GLU A 212 -9.19 -3.66 21.16
N VAL A 213 -10.21 -4.50 21.30
CA VAL A 213 -11.17 -4.44 22.41
C VAL A 213 -11.24 -5.81 23.06
N LYS A 214 -11.16 -5.83 24.38
CA LYS A 214 -11.34 -7.04 25.18
C LYS A 214 -12.40 -6.81 26.24
N PHE A 215 -13.40 -7.69 26.25
CA PHE A 215 -14.38 -7.83 27.33
C PHE A 215 -14.02 -9.03 28.19
N SER A 216 -14.18 -8.90 29.52
CA SER A 216 -13.96 -9.99 30.44
C SER A 216 -15.08 -10.05 31.51
N GLY A 217 -15.75 -11.19 31.60
CA GLY A 217 -16.75 -11.52 32.61
C GLY A 217 -16.26 -12.64 33.53
N ASP A 218 -17.20 -13.26 34.26
CA ASP A 218 -16.87 -14.32 35.22
C ASP A 218 -16.79 -15.71 34.55
N GLY A 219 -17.49 -15.89 33.42
CA GLY A 219 -17.64 -17.20 32.79
C GLY A 219 -18.52 -18.14 33.63
N GLY A 220 -18.47 -19.44 33.31
CA GLY A 220 -19.14 -20.46 34.13
C GLY A 220 -19.96 -21.47 33.32
N HIS A 221 -20.66 -22.36 34.04
CA HIS A 221 -21.44 -23.43 33.41
C HIS A 221 -22.71 -22.88 32.74
N ALA A 222 -22.91 -23.17 31.44
CA ALA A 222 -24.00 -22.57 30.67
C ALA A 222 -25.42 -22.90 31.20
N GLY A 223 -25.63 -24.05 31.80
CA GLY A 223 -26.91 -24.41 32.43
C GLY A 223 -27.03 -24.00 33.89
N GLY A 224 -25.91 -23.75 34.57
CA GLY A 224 -25.90 -23.41 36.02
C GLY A 224 -26.05 -21.92 36.31
N GLN A 225 -25.71 -21.08 35.40
CA GLN A 225 -25.88 -19.61 35.54
C GLN A 225 -27.20 -19.15 34.92
N LEU A 226 -28.06 -18.51 35.74
CA LEU A 226 -29.31 -17.94 35.25
C LEU A 226 -29.07 -16.70 34.37
N MET A 227 -29.91 -16.54 33.35
CA MET A 227 -29.74 -15.47 32.36
C MET A 227 -29.63 -14.05 32.94
N PRO A 228 -30.43 -13.66 33.97
CA PRO A 228 -30.34 -12.31 34.56
C PRO A 228 -29.00 -12.05 35.29
N ASP A 229 -28.30 -13.09 35.72
CA ASP A 229 -27.09 -12.98 36.56
C ASP A 229 -25.80 -13.08 35.74
N ARG A 230 -25.91 -13.30 34.39
CA ARG A 230 -24.76 -13.46 33.50
C ARG A 230 -24.09 -12.15 33.17
N ASN A 231 -22.76 -12.15 33.21
CA ASN A 231 -21.91 -11.14 32.62
C ASN A 231 -21.13 -11.75 31.43
N ASP A 232 -21.86 -12.07 30.39
CA ASP A 232 -21.40 -12.81 29.20
C ASP A 232 -20.54 -11.89 28.31
N ALA A 233 -19.22 -12.14 28.27
CA ALA A 233 -18.27 -11.39 27.43
C ALA A 233 -18.48 -11.65 25.93
N GLY A 234 -18.90 -12.86 25.54
CA GLY A 234 -19.19 -13.18 24.14
C GLY A 234 -20.33 -12.34 23.57
N LEU A 235 -21.41 -12.19 24.35
CA LEU A 235 -22.51 -11.30 23.95
C LEU A 235 -22.11 -9.82 23.94
N ALA A 236 -21.21 -9.40 24.82
CA ALA A 236 -20.66 -8.04 24.77
C ALA A 236 -19.88 -7.81 23.48
N GLY A 237 -19.06 -8.75 23.08
CA GLY A 237 -18.33 -8.69 21.80
C GLY A 237 -19.24 -8.69 20.58
N ALA A 238 -20.29 -9.53 20.57
CA ALA A 238 -21.26 -9.58 19.48
C ALA A 238 -22.01 -8.25 19.29
N GLU A 239 -22.43 -7.61 20.40
CA GLU A 239 -23.07 -6.30 20.33
C GLU A 239 -22.13 -5.24 19.79
N LEU A 240 -20.84 -5.26 20.18
CA LEU A 240 -19.87 -4.31 19.68
C LEU A 240 -19.63 -4.51 18.18
N ALA A 241 -19.53 -5.75 17.71
CA ALA A 241 -19.37 -6.04 16.28
C ALA A 241 -20.53 -5.46 15.46
N LEU A 242 -21.77 -5.61 15.93
CA LEU A 242 -22.95 -5.00 15.31
C LEU A 242 -22.97 -3.45 15.46
N ALA A 243 -22.40 -2.92 16.53
CA ALA A 243 -22.28 -1.47 16.70
C ALA A 243 -21.31 -0.87 15.70
N VAL A 244 -20.19 -1.55 15.37
CA VAL A 244 -19.26 -1.12 14.31
C VAL A 244 -20.00 -0.94 13.00
N GLU A 245 -20.73 -1.96 12.53
CA GLU A 245 -21.51 -1.90 11.30
C GLU A 245 -22.51 -0.72 11.34
N ARG A 246 -23.25 -0.58 12.41
CA ARG A 246 -24.24 0.49 12.56
C ARG A 246 -23.62 1.88 12.49
N HIS A 247 -22.48 2.12 13.16
CA HIS A 247 -21.81 3.41 13.16
C HIS A 247 -21.22 3.74 11.78
N VAL A 248 -20.64 2.76 11.09
CA VAL A 248 -20.13 2.91 9.72
C VAL A 248 -21.27 3.28 8.76
N LEU A 249 -22.36 2.51 8.75
CA LEU A 249 -23.54 2.80 7.90
C LEU A 249 -24.18 4.13 8.25
N GLY A 250 -24.15 4.51 9.52
CA GLY A 250 -24.69 5.78 10.03
C GLY A 250 -23.98 7.03 9.50
N THR A 251 -22.74 6.91 8.95
CA THR A 251 -22.05 8.03 8.31
C THR A 251 -22.69 8.46 7.00
N GLY A 252 -23.43 7.57 6.32
CA GLY A 252 -23.98 7.77 4.98
C GLY A 252 -22.93 7.85 3.87
N SER A 253 -21.65 7.70 4.18
CA SER A 253 -20.55 7.73 3.20
C SER A 253 -20.23 6.33 2.70
N THR A 254 -20.08 6.18 1.39
CA THR A 254 -19.61 4.93 0.76
C THR A 254 -18.11 4.71 0.95
N ASP A 255 -17.36 5.71 1.37
CA ASP A 255 -15.92 5.64 1.60
C ASP A 255 -15.57 5.23 3.03
N THR A 256 -16.53 5.29 3.95
CA THR A 256 -16.36 4.76 5.30
C THR A 256 -16.59 3.25 5.29
N VAL A 257 -15.60 2.48 5.69
CA VAL A 257 -15.72 1.02 5.86
C VAL A 257 -15.24 0.61 7.24
N GLY A 258 -15.85 -0.42 7.82
CA GLY A 258 -15.46 -0.95 9.12
C GLY A 258 -15.66 -2.45 9.19
N THR A 259 -14.69 -3.13 9.75
CA THR A 259 -14.64 -4.58 9.81
C THR A 259 -14.23 -5.05 11.20
N THR A 260 -14.98 -5.97 11.78
CA THR A 260 -14.51 -6.77 12.91
C THR A 260 -13.81 -8.00 12.35
N GLY A 261 -12.50 -7.88 12.09
CA GLY A 261 -11.70 -8.90 11.41
C GLY A 261 -11.35 -10.10 12.30
N THR A 262 -11.30 -9.88 13.62
CA THR A 262 -11.10 -10.93 14.63
C THR A 262 -12.18 -10.85 15.66
N PHE A 263 -12.76 -12.00 15.99
CA PHE A 263 -13.69 -12.16 17.12
C PHE A 263 -13.45 -13.52 17.76
N GLU A 264 -12.72 -13.49 18.85
CA GLU A 264 -12.33 -14.67 19.63
C GLU A 264 -13.08 -14.70 20.95
N ILE A 265 -13.57 -15.87 21.34
CA ILE A 265 -14.21 -16.08 22.65
C ILE A 265 -13.51 -17.20 23.41
N ALA A 266 -13.38 -17.05 24.71
CA ALA A 266 -12.79 -18.06 25.59
C ALA A 266 -13.75 -18.42 26.72
N PRO A 267 -13.84 -19.74 27.06
CA PRO A 267 -13.01 -20.86 26.65
C PRO A 267 -13.38 -21.49 25.32
N GLY A 268 -14.40 -21.03 24.58
CA GLY A 268 -14.81 -21.59 23.29
C GLY A 268 -15.53 -22.94 23.41
N ALA A 269 -16.12 -23.23 24.55
CA ALA A 269 -16.86 -24.45 24.82
C ALA A 269 -18.37 -24.22 24.78
N VAL A 270 -19.11 -25.13 24.12
CA VAL A 270 -20.58 -25.03 23.90
C VAL A 270 -21.37 -24.89 25.20
N ASN A 271 -20.89 -25.50 26.27
CA ASN A 271 -21.57 -25.53 27.58
C ASN A 271 -20.97 -24.55 28.62
N SER A 272 -20.23 -23.55 28.18
CA SER A 272 -19.64 -22.53 29.03
C SER A 272 -20.10 -21.14 28.62
N VAL A 273 -20.44 -20.30 29.60
CA VAL A 273 -20.62 -18.85 29.37
C VAL A 273 -19.26 -18.24 29.06
N PRO A 274 -19.09 -17.52 27.93
CA PRO A 274 -17.81 -16.90 27.59
C PRO A 274 -17.30 -15.94 28.68
N ARG A 275 -16.10 -16.24 29.16
CA ARG A 275 -15.40 -15.38 30.13
C ARG A 275 -14.69 -14.22 29.45
N ASP A 276 -14.06 -14.46 28.32
CA ASP A 276 -13.34 -13.44 27.57
C ASP A 276 -13.86 -13.36 26.12
N ALA A 277 -13.92 -12.16 25.57
CA ALA A 277 -14.10 -11.89 24.16
C ALA A 277 -13.06 -10.86 23.71
N ARG A 278 -12.35 -11.15 22.63
CA ARG A 278 -11.37 -10.25 22.01
C ARG A 278 -11.82 -9.93 20.59
N LEU A 279 -11.82 -8.64 20.26
CA LEU A 279 -12.12 -8.14 18.92
C LEU A 279 -10.93 -7.33 18.40
N ALA A 280 -10.58 -7.53 17.12
CA ALA A 280 -9.74 -6.62 16.36
C ALA A 280 -10.61 -5.98 15.27
N ILE A 281 -10.64 -4.65 15.27
CA ILE A 281 -11.55 -3.84 14.44
C ILE A 281 -10.69 -2.93 13.58
N ASP A 282 -11.01 -2.86 12.28
CA ASP A 282 -10.41 -1.96 11.30
C ASP A 282 -11.48 -1.00 10.78
N ILE A 283 -11.25 0.31 10.91
CA ILE A 283 -12.16 1.37 10.42
C ILE A 283 -11.35 2.25 9.48
N ARG A 284 -11.81 2.40 8.23
CA ARG A 284 -11.12 3.17 7.19
C ARG A 284 -12.00 4.25 6.61
N ASP A 285 -11.40 5.37 6.24
CA ASP A 285 -12.03 6.45 5.50
C ASP A 285 -10.98 7.32 4.83
N ILE A 286 -11.37 8.04 3.76
CA ILE A 286 -10.57 9.12 3.14
C ILE A 286 -10.70 10.43 3.91
N ASP A 287 -11.70 10.55 4.77
CA ASP A 287 -11.94 11.68 5.65
C ASP A 287 -11.56 11.31 7.10
N GLY A 288 -10.44 11.87 7.57
CA GLY A 288 -9.91 11.59 8.91
C GLY A 288 -10.90 11.91 10.03
N PRO A 289 -11.47 13.14 10.08
CA PRO A 289 -12.48 13.50 11.08
C PRO A 289 -13.70 12.57 11.11
N ARG A 290 -14.23 12.16 9.94
CA ARG A 290 -15.36 11.23 9.88
C ARG A 290 -14.99 9.85 10.41
N ARG A 291 -13.81 9.31 10.01
CA ARG A 291 -13.29 8.06 10.58
C ARG A 291 -13.13 8.13 12.10
N ASP A 292 -12.54 9.20 12.60
CA ASP A 292 -12.27 9.37 14.02
C ASP A 292 -13.56 9.52 14.82
N GLY A 293 -14.61 10.11 14.22
CA GLY A 293 -15.95 10.13 14.78
C GLY A 293 -16.53 8.72 14.94
N VAL A 294 -16.35 7.84 13.93
CA VAL A 294 -16.77 6.43 14.03
C VAL A 294 -15.97 5.70 15.11
N VAL A 295 -14.66 5.90 15.17
CA VAL A 295 -13.79 5.31 16.21
C VAL A 295 -14.28 5.69 17.61
N SER A 296 -14.57 6.97 17.84
CA SER A 296 -15.08 7.46 19.12
C SER A 296 -16.44 6.82 19.47
N ALA A 297 -17.36 6.78 18.51
CA ALA A 297 -18.69 6.17 18.72
C ALA A 297 -18.61 4.65 19.00
N VAL A 298 -17.66 3.94 18.40
CA VAL A 298 -17.41 2.52 18.69
C VAL A 298 -16.86 2.33 20.09
N LEU A 299 -15.91 3.17 20.54
CA LEU A 299 -15.36 3.11 21.88
C LEU A 299 -16.41 3.46 22.94
N GLU A 300 -17.23 4.48 22.72
CA GLU A 300 -18.36 4.83 23.58
C GLU A 300 -19.36 3.66 23.69
N SER A 301 -19.69 3.03 22.56
CA SER A 301 -20.54 1.83 22.56
C SER A 301 -19.93 0.69 23.36
N ALA A 302 -18.60 0.48 23.28
CA ALA A 302 -17.92 -0.53 24.08
C ALA A 302 -18.06 -0.27 25.59
N GLU A 303 -17.93 0.99 26.02
CA GLU A 303 -18.12 1.38 27.42
C GLU A 303 -19.57 1.17 27.90
N GLU A 304 -20.56 1.59 27.11
CA GLU A 304 -21.97 1.38 27.43
C GLU A 304 -22.34 -0.11 27.51
N ILE A 305 -21.83 -0.92 26.57
CA ILE A 305 -22.05 -2.38 26.56
C ILE A 305 -21.40 -2.99 27.81
N ALA A 306 -20.17 -2.61 28.12
CA ALA A 306 -19.46 -3.13 29.29
C ALA A 306 -20.21 -2.83 30.60
N LYS A 307 -20.67 -1.60 30.76
CA LYS A 307 -21.46 -1.17 31.93
C LYS A 307 -22.78 -1.95 32.05
N ARG A 308 -23.54 -2.05 30.96
CA ARG A 308 -24.85 -2.71 30.94
C ARG A 308 -24.73 -4.22 31.16
N ARG A 309 -23.71 -4.86 30.56
CA ARG A 309 -23.45 -6.31 30.71
C ARG A 309 -22.62 -6.68 31.92
N LYS A 310 -22.15 -5.69 32.69
CA LYS A 310 -21.32 -5.88 33.90
C LYS A 310 -20.02 -6.64 33.60
N VAL A 311 -19.41 -6.42 32.44
CA VAL A 311 -18.13 -6.98 32.04
C VAL A 311 -17.04 -5.92 32.18
N ARG A 312 -15.80 -6.35 32.39
CA ARG A 312 -14.61 -5.47 32.35
C ARG A 312 -14.28 -5.18 30.90
N LEU A 313 -13.88 -3.94 30.60
CA LEU A 313 -13.41 -3.49 29.28
C LEU A 313 -11.94 -3.11 29.34
N VAL A 314 -11.20 -3.52 28.34
CA VAL A 314 -9.90 -2.97 27.96
C VAL A 314 -9.94 -2.68 26.47
N SER A 315 -9.67 -1.44 26.09
CA SER A 315 -9.61 -1.03 24.70
C SER A 315 -8.31 -0.28 24.42
N ARG A 316 -7.79 -0.40 23.21
CA ARG A 316 -6.66 0.41 22.74
C ARG A 316 -6.78 0.67 21.23
N ILE A 317 -6.32 1.83 20.83
CA ILE A 317 -6.06 2.16 19.43
C ILE A 317 -4.63 1.64 19.13
N VAL A 318 -4.52 0.74 18.14
CA VAL A 318 -3.25 0.13 17.75
C VAL A 318 -2.52 1.06 16.79
N ASN A 319 -3.25 1.57 15.77
CA ASN A 319 -2.78 2.63 14.90
C ASN A 319 -3.96 3.51 14.47
N GLN A 320 -3.67 4.72 14.03
CA GLN A 320 -4.65 5.69 13.53
C GLN A 320 -3.94 6.67 12.60
N ASP A 321 -3.59 6.19 11.42
CA ASP A 321 -2.87 7.00 10.44
C ASP A 321 -3.78 8.02 9.77
N PRO A 322 -3.29 9.22 9.39
CA PRO A 322 -4.08 10.17 8.60
C PRO A 322 -4.28 9.65 7.17
N PRO A 323 -5.46 9.82 6.58
CA PRO A 323 -5.66 9.59 5.15
C PRO A 323 -4.84 10.59 4.33
N ALA A 324 -4.61 10.27 3.05
CA ALA A 324 -3.81 11.10 2.17
C ALA A 324 -4.53 11.43 0.87
N GLY A 325 -4.50 12.71 0.47
CA GLY A 325 -4.95 13.16 -0.86
C GLY A 325 -3.80 13.10 -1.86
N SER A 326 -4.07 12.70 -3.10
CA SER A 326 -3.11 12.79 -4.18
C SER A 326 -2.90 14.26 -4.59
N HIS A 327 -1.65 14.60 -4.93
CA HIS A 327 -1.32 15.95 -5.38
C HIS A 327 -1.92 16.23 -6.77
N ALA A 328 -2.49 17.41 -6.96
CA ALA A 328 -3.18 17.76 -8.20
C ALA A 328 -2.28 17.63 -9.44
N ASP A 329 -1.03 18.06 -9.37
CA ASP A 329 -0.07 17.95 -10.47
C ASP A 329 0.15 16.48 -10.89
N ILE A 330 0.17 15.54 -9.95
CA ILE A 330 0.34 14.12 -10.25
C ILE A 330 -0.94 13.55 -10.87
N VAL A 331 -2.11 13.89 -10.32
CA VAL A 331 -3.41 13.46 -10.84
C VAL A 331 -3.55 13.88 -12.32
N GLU A 332 -3.22 15.13 -12.63
CA GLU A 332 -3.29 15.64 -14.00
C GLU A 332 -2.19 15.05 -14.91
N ALA A 333 -0.96 14.87 -14.40
CA ALA A 333 0.11 14.21 -15.14
C ALA A 333 -0.26 12.77 -15.53
N VAL A 334 -0.86 12.01 -14.62
CA VAL A 334 -1.34 10.64 -14.88
C VAL A 334 -2.46 10.66 -15.92
N ALA A 335 -3.47 11.51 -15.74
CA ALA A 335 -4.60 11.62 -16.66
C ALA A 335 -4.15 12.04 -18.08
N ALA A 336 -3.24 13.02 -18.18
CA ALA A 336 -2.68 13.44 -19.46
C ALA A 336 -1.83 12.32 -20.11
N SER A 337 -1.04 11.59 -19.31
CA SER A 337 -0.24 10.47 -19.83
C SER A 337 -1.09 9.35 -20.39
N ALA A 338 -2.18 9.00 -19.70
CA ALA A 338 -3.13 8.00 -20.18
C ALA A 338 -3.84 8.47 -21.47
N ARG A 339 -4.29 9.72 -21.52
CA ARG A 339 -4.92 10.32 -22.70
C ARG A 339 -4.02 10.29 -23.92
N ASP A 340 -2.74 10.63 -23.78
CA ASP A 340 -1.77 10.61 -24.90
C ASP A 340 -1.52 9.20 -25.43
N LEU A 341 -1.73 8.19 -24.59
CA LEU A 341 -1.65 6.78 -24.98
C LEU A 341 -2.97 6.23 -25.52
N GLY A 342 -4.03 7.05 -25.58
CA GLY A 342 -5.37 6.63 -26.01
C GLY A 342 -6.06 5.70 -25.02
N LEU A 343 -5.69 5.75 -23.73
CA LEU A 343 -6.24 4.91 -22.68
C LEU A 343 -7.37 5.63 -21.92
N SER A 344 -8.40 4.88 -21.57
CA SER A 344 -9.49 5.35 -20.72
C SER A 344 -9.05 5.51 -19.26
N THR A 345 -9.63 6.50 -18.58
CA THR A 345 -9.29 6.79 -17.17
C THR A 345 -10.52 6.94 -16.29
N MET A 346 -10.40 6.57 -15.02
CA MET A 346 -11.37 6.85 -13.96
C MET A 346 -10.66 7.46 -12.76
N ARG A 347 -11.15 8.62 -12.27
CA ARG A 347 -10.74 9.15 -10.97
C ARG A 347 -11.39 8.30 -9.88
N MET A 348 -10.59 7.84 -8.92
CA MET A 348 -11.07 6.90 -7.91
C MET A 348 -10.33 7.05 -6.58
N VAL A 349 -10.88 6.46 -5.55
CA VAL A 349 -10.32 6.42 -4.20
C VAL A 349 -9.73 5.03 -3.96
N SER A 350 -8.54 4.97 -3.36
CA SER A 350 -8.05 3.71 -2.79
C SER A 350 -8.61 3.50 -1.39
N ARG A 351 -9.26 2.37 -1.19
CA ARG A 351 -9.66 1.90 0.15
C ARG A 351 -8.64 0.92 0.74
N ALA A 352 -7.67 0.50 -0.07
CA ALA A 352 -6.51 -0.26 0.38
C ALA A 352 -5.43 0.67 0.96
N TYR A 353 -4.60 0.11 1.82
CA TYR A 353 -3.51 0.82 2.50
C TYR A 353 -2.23 0.64 1.69
N HIS A 354 -1.59 1.74 1.27
CA HIS A 354 -0.45 1.73 0.36
C HIS A 354 0.75 2.49 0.94
N ASP A 355 1.93 2.21 0.40
CA ASP A 355 3.18 2.90 0.74
C ASP A 355 3.09 4.41 0.47
N SER A 356 2.37 4.81 -0.57
CA SER A 356 2.06 6.20 -0.90
C SER A 356 1.46 6.99 0.26
N LEU A 357 0.71 6.35 1.15
CA LEU A 357 0.14 7.01 2.33
C LEU A 357 1.22 7.55 3.27
N PHE A 358 2.32 6.82 3.42
CA PHE A 358 3.47 7.25 4.22
C PHE A 358 4.30 8.29 3.48
N MET A 359 4.46 8.11 2.16
CA MET A 359 5.15 9.07 1.31
C MET A 359 4.47 10.43 1.28
N ALA A 360 3.15 10.48 1.44
CA ALA A 360 2.39 11.74 1.58
C ALA A 360 2.82 12.62 2.75
N ARG A 361 3.56 12.06 3.73
CA ARG A 361 4.10 12.80 4.88
C ARG A 361 5.40 13.55 4.56
N VAL A 362 6.05 13.21 3.46
CA VAL A 362 7.37 13.75 3.08
C VAL A 362 7.39 14.39 1.71
N ALA A 363 6.43 14.05 0.82
CA ALA A 363 6.38 14.57 -0.54
C ALA A 363 4.96 14.60 -1.11
N PRO A 364 4.68 15.46 -2.11
CA PRO A 364 3.54 15.33 -2.99
C PRO A 364 3.48 13.93 -3.59
N MET A 365 2.36 13.19 -3.41
CA MET A 365 2.24 11.82 -3.87
C MET A 365 1.02 11.62 -4.77
N GLY A 366 1.02 10.54 -5.54
CA GLY A 366 -0.11 10.03 -6.29
C GLY A 366 0.08 8.58 -6.69
N MET A 367 -1.02 7.94 -7.14
CA MET A 367 -1.00 6.54 -7.53
C MET A 367 -1.71 6.32 -8.87
N ILE A 368 -1.24 5.29 -9.57
CA ILE A 368 -1.81 4.76 -10.80
C ILE A 368 -2.32 3.36 -10.50
N PHE A 369 -3.60 3.11 -10.73
CA PHE A 369 -4.17 1.77 -10.65
C PHE A 369 -4.35 1.15 -12.03
N ILE A 370 -4.18 -0.18 -12.09
CA ILE A 370 -4.55 -0.99 -13.23
C ILE A 370 -5.60 -2.02 -12.80
N PRO A 371 -6.42 -2.54 -13.74
CA PRO A 371 -7.43 -3.55 -13.44
C PRO A 371 -6.82 -4.80 -12.81
N CYS A 372 -7.54 -5.38 -11.86
CA CYS A 372 -7.26 -6.72 -11.37
C CYS A 372 -8.51 -7.59 -11.41
N LYS A 373 -8.33 -8.86 -11.72
CA LYS A 373 -9.41 -9.83 -11.95
C LYS A 373 -10.34 -9.93 -10.75
N ASN A 374 -11.62 -9.61 -10.94
CA ASN A 374 -12.66 -9.62 -9.92
C ASN A 374 -12.32 -8.75 -8.67
N GLY A 375 -11.35 -7.87 -8.75
CA GLY A 375 -10.86 -7.11 -7.59
C GLY A 375 -10.11 -7.95 -6.56
N TRP A 376 -9.70 -9.15 -6.92
CA TRP A 376 -9.05 -10.07 -5.99
C TRP A 376 -7.61 -9.67 -5.71
N SER A 377 -7.28 -9.50 -4.44
CA SER A 377 -5.94 -9.33 -3.90
C SER A 377 -5.81 -10.08 -2.58
N HIS A 378 -4.58 -10.24 -2.06
CA HIS A 378 -4.27 -11.01 -0.85
C HIS A 378 -4.72 -12.48 -0.95
N ARG A 379 -4.62 -13.05 -2.15
CA ARG A 379 -4.99 -14.45 -2.42
C ARG A 379 -4.23 -15.00 -3.62
N PRO A 380 -4.03 -16.33 -3.70
CA PRO A 380 -3.17 -16.95 -4.73
C PRO A 380 -3.63 -16.77 -6.17
N ASP A 381 -4.91 -16.52 -6.39
CA ASP A 381 -5.50 -16.34 -7.72
C ASP A 381 -5.63 -14.86 -8.15
N GLU A 382 -4.94 -13.95 -7.45
CA GLU A 382 -4.73 -12.56 -7.85
C GLU A 382 -4.13 -12.50 -9.25
N PHE A 383 -4.71 -11.65 -10.12
CA PHE A 383 -4.27 -11.59 -11.50
C PHE A 383 -4.58 -10.23 -12.14
N SER A 384 -3.61 -9.71 -12.90
CA SER A 384 -3.79 -8.61 -13.84
C SER A 384 -3.35 -9.03 -15.23
N LYS A 385 -4.06 -8.57 -16.26
CA LYS A 385 -3.74 -8.94 -17.65
C LYS A 385 -2.41 -8.31 -18.07
N PRO A 386 -1.62 -8.98 -18.94
CA PRO A 386 -0.37 -8.43 -19.43
C PRO A 386 -0.52 -7.06 -20.10
N GLU A 387 -1.65 -6.83 -20.78
CA GLU A 387 -1.98 -5.57 -21.44
C GLU A 387 -2.17 -4.44 -20.43
N ASP A 388 -2.91 -4.70 -19.33
CA ASP A 388 -3.16 -3.74 -18.27
C ASP A 388 -1.85 -3.37 -17.55
N ILE A 389 -1.00 -4.37 -17.28
CA ILE A 389 0.34 -4.18 -16.70
C ILE A 389 1.20 -3.29 -17.63
N ALA A 390 1.21 -3.58 -18.93
CA ALA A 390 1.96 -2.79 -19.91
C ALA A 390 1.43 -1.35 -20.01
N ASN A 391 0.11 -1.16 -19.99
CA ASN A 391 -0.51 0.16 -19.98
C ASN A 391 -0.12 0.95 -18.73
N GLY A 392 -0.19 0.34 -17.54
CA GLY A 392 0.22 0.98 -16.29
C GLY A 392 1.67 1.46 -16.31
N VAL A 393 2.60 0.61 -16.78
CA VAL A 393 4.03 0.97 -16.88
C VAL A 393 4.27 2.08 -17.90
N ARG A 394 3.57 2.08 -19.04
CA ARG A 394 3.67 3.16 -20.05
C ARG A 394 3.17 4.49 -19.50
N VAL A 395 2.02 4.47 -18.78
CA VAL A 395 1.48 5.66 -18.11
C VAL A 395 2.44 6.14 -17.04
N LEU A 396 3.00 5.24 -16.21
CA LEU A 396 3.99 5.60 -15.21
C LEU A 396 5.21 6.28 -15.86
N ALA A 397 5.79 5.70 -16.92
CA ALA A 397 6.94 6.26 -17.60
C ALA A 397 6.69 7.70 -18.11
N LEU A 398 5.56 7.93 -18.79
CA LEU A 398 5.20 9.27 -19.26
C LEU A 398 4.92 10.24 -18.11
N THR A 399 4.28 9.77 -17.03
CA THR A 399 4.03 10.58 -15.83
C THR A 399 5.33 11.03 -15.19
N LEU A 400 6.29 10.10 -15.00
CA LEU A 400 7.61 10.42 -14.46
C LEU A 400 8.35 11.43 -15.33
N ALA A 401 8.29 11.27 -16.67
CA ALA A 401 8.88 12.23 -17.60
C ALA A 401 8.28 13.64 -17.41
N ARG A 402 6.96 13.77 -17.42
CA ARG A 402 6.25 15.04 -17.22
C ARG A 402 6.63 15.73 -15.92
N LEU A 403 6.58 14.98 -14.82
CA LEU A 403 6.90 15.52 -13.49
C LEU A 403 8.37 15.95 -13.37
N SER A 404 9.28 15.28 -14.09
CA SER A 404 10.71 15.62 -14.09
C SER A 404 11.04 16.87 -14.87
N GLU A 405 10.25 17.19 -15.90
CA GLU A 405 10.44 18.40 -16.73
C GLU A 405 10.03 19.69 -16.02
N GLY A 406 9.11 19.63 -15.07
CA GLY A 406 8.63 20.77 -14.29
C GLY A 406 7.88 21.85 -15.08
N SER A 407 7.61 21.62 -16.38
CA SER A 407 7.00 22.58 -17.29
C SER A 407 6.11 21.91 -18.32
N TRP A 408 5.07 21.22 -17.87
CA TRP A 408 4.01 20.82 -18.82
C TRP A 408 2.82 21.78 -18.71
N PRO A 409 2.10 22.05 -19.81
CA PRO A 409 0.99 22.98 -19.81
C PRO A 409 -0.08 22.47 -18.81
N ARG A 410 -0.38 23.29 -17.82
CA ARG A 410 -1.58 23.12 -17.02
C ARG A 410 -2.72 23.60 -17.90
N ASP A 411 -3.55 22.70 -18.41
CA ASP A 411 -4.81 23.11 -18.99
C ASP A 411 -5.54 23.90 -17.90
N GLU A 412 -5.90 25.14 -18.20
CA GLU A 412 -6.64 26.00 -17.29
C GLU A 412 -7.93 25.28 -16.90
N LEU A 413 -8.07 24.98 -15.60
CA LEU A 413 -9.25 24.36 -14.99
C LEU A 413 -10.44 25.29 -14.99
#